data_38254e749bb9efacb7ee4ba71eb7a061
#
_entry.id   38254e749bb9efacb7ee4ba71eb7a061
#
_cell.length_a   1.000
_cell.length_b   1.000
_cell.length_c   1.000
_cell.angle_alpha   90.00
_cell.angle_beta   90.00
_cell.angle_gamma   90.00
#
_symmetry.space_group_name_H-M   'P 1'
#
loop_
_entity.id
_entity.type
_entity.pdbx_description
1 polymer ?
#
loop_
_entity_poly.entity_id
_entity_poly.type
_entity_poly.pdbx_seq_one_letter_code
_entity_poly.pdbx_strand_id
1 'polypeptide(L)'
;MTGSGGPTLTDGHGQEVAAAPCALPADGADWAEGADATDAAVARSADRQSRRWFAAASAGFVEIVGSCPRDRLTDPALGEWTLRDLIGHASRAYLTLEDYLEAGRPACAAGPSDGRQDSPRTPEPTAGRRPPRLGSPTAYLLAARSGLADPTAVRDRGRVAGEALGDNPGQAVARLAARAVALVARTSGDAEVLTPVGRMVLSDYLPTRAFELTVHGLDIARAVGRRPPAALRVALRPALHLCADLLSGDDRMTVLVALTGRAALPHRFSLV
;
A
#
# COMPACT_ATOMS: atom_id res chain seq x y z
N MET A 1 -52.65 21.60 -27.09
CA MET A 1 -51.77 22.40 -27.92
C MET A 1 -50.77 23.09 -27.02
N THR A 2 -49.61 22.54 -26.85
CA THR A 2 -48.45 23.17 -26.16
C THR A 2 -47.19 22.81 -26.95
N GLY A 3 -46.70 23.81 -27.70
CA GLY A 3 -45.46 23.69 -28.47
C GLY A 3 -44.23 23.80 -27.57
N SER A 4 -43.36 22.81 -27.67
CA SER A 4 -42.03 22.81 -27.06
C SER A 4 -41.07 23.43 -28.09
N GLY A 5 -40.63 24.68 -27.87
CA GLY A 5 -39.54 25.32 -28.64
C GLY A 5 -38.22 25.07 -27.92
N GLY A 6 -37.34 24.33 -28.55
CA GLY A 6 -35.95 24.19 -28.10
C GLY A 6 -35.13 25.47 -28.43
N PRO A 7 -34.00 25.72 -27.73
CA PRO A 7 -33.18 26.91 -27.96
C PRO A 7 -32.43 26.80 -29.31
N THR A 8 -32.58 27.79 -30.18
CA THR A 8 -31.79 28.02 -31.38
C THR A 8 -30.52 28.81 -31.03
N LEU A 9 -29.36 28.31 -31.44
CA LEU A 9 -28.09 29.01 -31.32
C LEU A 9 -27.86 29.83 -32.62
N THR A 10 -27.67 31.15 -32.49
CA THR A 10 -27.29 32.05 -33.58
C THR A 10 -25.82 32.48 -33.46
N ASP A 11 -25.15 32.65 -34.59
CA ASP A 11 -23.82 33.25 -34.62
C ASP A 11 -23.86 34.77 -34.40
N GLY A 12 -22.69 35.40 -34.19
CA GLY A 12 -22.56 36.84 -33.94
C GLY A 12 -23.03 37.76 -35.08
N HIS A 13 -23.58 37.24 -36.17
CA HIS A 13 -24.11 37.96 -37.33
C HIS A 13 -25.56 37.63 -37.63
N GLY A 14 -26.25 36.87 -36.76
CA GLY A 14 -27.68 36.64 -36.89
C GLY A 14 -28.13 35.65 -37.97
N GLN A 15 -27.20 34.80 -38.48
CA GLN A 15 -27.53 33.77 -39.45
C GLN A 15 -27.76 32.42 -38.75
N GLU A 16 -28.85 31.76 -39.12
CA GLU A 16 -29.24 30.44 -38.61
C GLU A 16 -28.27 29.37 -39.14
N VAL A 17 -27.49 28.73 -38.25
CA VAL A 17 -26.57 27.65 -38.66
C VAL A 17 -27.29 26.32 -38.49
N ALA A 18 -27.61 25.69 -39.61
CA ALA A 18 -28.13 24.34 -39.63
C ALA A 18 -27.08 23.37 -39.08
N ALA A 19 -27.38 22.71 -37.95
CA ALA A 19 -26.55 21.63 -37.40
C ALA A 19 -26.55 20.45 -38.39
N ALA A 20 -25.41 20.19 -39.02
CA ALA A 20 -25.21 18.96 -39.79
C ALA A 20 -25.29 17.75 -38.83
N PRO A 21 -25.97 16.66 -39.21
CA PRO A 21 -25.98 15.46 -38.38
C PRO A 21 -24.56 14.88 -38.30
N CYS A 22 -24.00 14.79 -37.09
CA CYS A 22 -22.75 14.09 -36.82
C CYS A 22 -23.03 12.60 -37.03
N ALA A 23 -22.72 12.07 -38.21
CA ALA A 23 -22.75 10.64 -38.48
C ALA A 23 -21.57 10.02 -37.73
N LEU A 24 -21.87 9.25 -36.68
CA LEU A 24 -20.89 8.39 -36.05
C LEU A 24 -20.48 7.30 -37.05
N PRO A 25 -19.17 6.99 -37.18
CA PRO A 25 -18.72 5.88 -37.99
C PRO A 25 -19.25 4.53 -37.43
N ALA A 26 -19.73 3.68 -38.32
CA ALA A 26 -20.40 2.41 -38.02
C ALA A 26 -19.41 1.26 -37.72
N ASP A 27 -18.13 1.54 -37.51
CA ASP A 27 -17.11 0.50 -37.29
C ASP A 27 -16.77 0.36 -35.82
N GLY A 28 -17.58 -0.45 -35.12
CA GLY A 28 -17.49 -0.70 -33.68
C GLY A 28 -16.35 -1.62 -33.24
N ALA A 29 -15.34 -1.93 -34.06
CA ALA A 29 -14.30 -2.91 -33.76
C ALA A 29 -12.97 -2.28 -33.27
N ASP A 30 -12.63 -1.08 -33.71
CA ASP A 30 -11.26 -0.54 -33.53
C ASP A 30 -11.01 0.15 -32.18
N TRP A 31 -12.06 0.58 -31.47
CA TRP A 31 -11.91 1.25 -30.17
C TRP A 31 -11.85 0.28 -28.98
N ALA A 32 -12.30 -0.95 -29.13
CA ALA A 32 -12.23 -1.98 -28.07
C ALA A 32 -10.79 -2.48 -27.91
N GLU A 33 -10.04 -2.70 -29.01
CA GLU A 33 -8.62 -3.09 -28.95
C GLU A 33 -7.73 -1.96 -28.39
N GLY A 34 -8.07 -0.71 -28.68
CA GLY A 34 -7.37 0.45 -28.13
C GLY A 34 -7.58 0.63 -26.62
N ALA A 35 -8.74 0.31 -26.09
CA ALA A 35 -9.05 0.39 -24.66
C ALA A 35 -8.27 -0.67 -23.86
N ASP A 36 -8.22 -1.90 -24.33
CA ASP A 36 -7.47 -2.99 -23.69
C ASP A 36 -5.96 -2.72 -23.65
N ALA A 37 -5.38 -2.17 -24.71
CA ALA A 37 -3.97 -1.79 -24.76
C ALA A 37 -3.64 -0.64 -23.79
N THR A 38 -4.57 0.30 -23.63
CA THR A 38 -4.43 1.43 -22.69
C THR A 38 -4.51 0.95 -21.24
N ASP A 39 -5.46 0.10 -20.92
CA ASP A 39 -5.63 -0.47 -19.57
C ASP A 39 -4.41 -1.31 -19.17
N ALA A 40 -3.89 -2.12 -20.07
CA ALA A 40 -2.66 -2.88 -19.84
C ALA A 40 -1.44 -1.96 -19.64
N ALA A 41 -1.35 -0.84 -20.34
CA ALA A 41 -0.28 0.13 -20.15
C ALA A 41 -0.38 0.86 -18.80
N VAL A 42 -1.58 1.21 -18.38
CA VAL A 42 -1.87 1.80 -17.06
C VAL A 42 -1.51 0.80 -15.94
N ALA A 43 -1.94 -0.45 -16.04
CA ALA A 43 -1.62 -1.50 -15.06
C ALA A 43 -0.09 -1.72 -14.94
N ARG A 44 0.63 -1.79 -16.06
CA ARG A 44 2.11 -1.89 -16.05
C ARG A 44 2.77 -0.65 -15.43
N SER A 45 2.21 0.53 -15.64
CA SER A 45 2.73 1.77 -15.03
C SER A 45 2.53 1.76 -13.53
N ALA A 46 1.37 1.35 -13.03
CA ALA A 46 1.05 1.21 -11.62
C ALA A 46 1.96 0.18 -10.94
N ASP A 47 2.18 -1.00 -11.56
CA ASP A 47 3.11 -2.01 -11.04
C ASP A 47 4.54 -1.47 -10.92
N ARG A 48 5.05 -0.79 -11.95
CA ARG A 48 6.38 -0.17 -11.89
C ARG A 48 6.47 0.90 -10.79
N GLN A 49 5.43 1.68 -10.58
CA GLN A 49 5.38 2.69 -9.52
C GLN A 49 5.37 2.05 -8.13
N SER A 50 4.56 1.01 -7.93
CA SER A 50 4.50 0.24 -6.68
C SER A 50 5.86 -0.36 -6.32
N ARG A 51 6.55 -0.98 -7.28
CA ARG A 51 7.90 -1.56 -7.08
C ARG A 51 8.94 -0.50 -6.76
N ARG A 52 8.92 0.65 -7.44
CA ARG A 52 9.84 1.77 -7.16
C ARG A 52 9.62 2.32 -5.75
N TRP A 53 8.37 2.46 -5.35
CA TRP A 53 8.06 2.93 -4.00
C TRP A 53 8.53 1.93 -2.94
N PHE A 54 8.21 0.63 -3.11
CA PHE A 54 8.66 -0.41 -2.20
C PHE A 54 10.19 -0.47 -2.10
N ALA A 55 10.90 -0.35 -3.19
CA ALA A 55 12.37 -0.32 -3.21
C ALA A 55 12.92 0.90 -2.46
N ALA A 56 12.38 2.10 -2.69
CA ALA A 56 12.79 3.33 -2.02
C ALA A 56 12.50 3.27 -0.51
N ALA A 57 11.30 2.82 -0.13
CA ALA A 57 10.91 2.65 1.28
C ALA A 57 11.82 1.62 1.98
N SER A 58 12.11 0.50 1.32
CA SER A 58 13.02 -0.54 1.83
C SER A 58 14.44 0.00 2.03
N ALA A 59 15.00 0.69 1.05
CA ALA A 59 16.33 1.27 1.15
C ALA A 59 16.43 2.27 2.31
N GLY A 60 15.45 3.17 2.42
CA GLY A 60 15.42 4.15 3.51
C GLY A 60 15.17 3.51 4.88
N PHE A 61 14.35 2.47 4.96
CA PHE A 61 14.13 1.73 6.20
C PHE A 61 15.39 0.99 6.66
N VAL A 62 16.09 0.31 5.76
CA VAL A 62 17.38 -0.34 6.06
C VAL A 62 18.41 0.66 6.57
N GLU A 63 18.53 1.82 5.91
CA GLU A 63 19.48 2.88 6.29
C GLU A 63 19.17 3.42 7.69
N ILE A 64 17.91 3.75 7.99
CA ILE A 64 17.56 4.33 9.30
C ILE A 64 17.73 3.30 10.42
N VAL A 65 17.32 2.05 10.22
CA VAL A 65 17.51 0.97 11.22
C VAL A 65 18.99 0.67 11.43
N GLY A 66 19.78 0.61 10.35
CA GLY A 66 21.23 0.41 10.44
C GLY A 66 21.96 1.52 11.20
N SER A 67 21.36 2.71 11.30
CA SER A 67 21.90 3.86 12.03
C SER A 67 21.47 3.92 13.50
N CYS A 68 20.57 3.03 13.96
CA CYS A 68 20.10 3.00 15.35
C CYS A 68 21.20 2.53 16.30
N PRO A 69 21.52 3.29 17.37
CA PRO A 69 22.44 2.83 18.41
C PRO A 69 21.87 1.60 19.13
N ARG A 70 22.71 0.60 19.36
CA ARG A 70 22.26 -0.67 19.98
C ARG A 70 21.81 -0.51 21.43
N ASP A 71 22.43 0.39 22.17
CA ASP A 71 22.11 0.74 23.55
C ASP A 71 20.74 1.44 23.68
N ARG A 72 20.18 1.94 22.56
CA ARG A 72 18.87 2.58 22.54
C ARG A 72 17.72 1.66 22.12
N LEU A 73 17.97 0.40 21.86
CA LEU A 73 16.94 -0.55 21.38
C LEU A 73 15.81 -0.77 22.40
N THR A 74 16.05 -0.53 23.68
CA THR A 74 15.05 -0.63 24.75
C THR A 74 14.38 0.70 25.07
N ASP A 75 14.78 1.80 24.43
CA ASP A 75 14.14 3.10 24.64
C ASP A 75 12.69 3.10 24.12
N PRO A 76 11.79 3.85 24.76
CA PRO A 76 10.44 4.09 24.25
C PRO A 76 10.49 4.73 22.84
N ALA A 77 9.67 4.25 21.90
CA ALA A 77 9.67 4.74 20.53
C ALA A 77 8.29 5.15 20.02
N LEU A 78 7.29 4.27 20.12
CA LEU A 78 5.93 4.55 19.66
C LEU A 78 4.90 3.86 20.57
N GLY A 79 4.04 4.64 21.23
CA GLY A 79 3.06 4.10 22.17
C GLY A 79 3.76 3.27 23.27
N GLU A 80 3.40 1.99 23.39
CA GLU A 80 4.00 1.05 24.34
C GLU A 80 5.23 0.30 23.78
N TRP A 81 5.59 0.53 22.51
CA TRP A 81 6.72 -0.15 21.88
C TRP A 81 8.04 0.50 22.21
N THR A 82 9.02 -0.35 22.48
CA THR A 82 10.43 0.02 22.44
C THR A 82 10.88 0.22 20.98
N LEU A 83 12.05 0.79 20.79
CA LEU A 83 12.64 0.93 19.45
C LEU A 83 12.81 -0.43 18.76
N ARG A 84 13.19 -1.48 19.52
CA ARG A 84 13.29 -2.85 19.01
C ARG A 84 11.94 -3.38 18.53
N ASP A 85 10.88 -3.19 19.31
CA ASP A 85 9.54 -3.66 18.98
C ASP A 85 9.00 -2.96 17.73
N LEU A 86 9.22 -1.65 17.62
CA LEU A 86 8.85 -0.86 16.43
C LEU A 86 9.59 -1.32 15.17
N ILE A 87 10.91 -1.57 15.28
CA ILE A 87 11.70 -2.14 14.17
C ILE A 87 11.15 -3.52 13.80
N GLY A 88 10.84 -4.35 14.77
CA GLY A 88 10.25 -5.68 14.57
C GLY A 88 8.91 -5.60 13.86
N HIS A 89 8.00 -4.75 14.36
CA HIS A 89 6.69 -4.53 13.76
C HIS A 89 6.81 -4.12 12.30
N ALA A 90 7.59 -3.09 11.99
CA ALA A 90 7.76 -2.62 10.63
C ALA A 90 8.41 -3.66 9.71
N SER A 91 9.36 -4.46 10.23
CA SER A 91 10.03 -5.55 9.48
C SER A 91 9.07 -6.64 9.02
N ARG A 92 7.89 -6.78 9.66
CA ARG A 92 6.83 -7.70 9.21
C ARG A 92 6.35 -7.40 7.80
N ALA A 93 6.55 -6.16 7.31
CA ALA A 93 6.26 -5.83 5.91
C ALA A 93 7.00 -6.73 4.91
N TYR A 94 8.19 -7.22 5.26
CA TYR A 94 8.96 -8.17 4.44
C TYR A 94 8.47 -9.61 4.63
N LEU A 95 8.24 -10.02 5.89
CA LEU A 95 7.82 -11.38 6.24
C LEU A 95 6.44 -11.70 5.66
N THR A 96 5.46 -10.81 5.87
CA THR A 96 4.11 -11.00 5.34
C THR A 96 4.05 -11.00 3.81
N LEU A 97 4.99 -10.35 3.13
CA LEU A 97 5.10 -10.42 1.68
C LEU A 97 5.51 -11.83 1.23
N GLU A 98 6.50 -12.44 1.88
CA GLU A 98 6.94 -13.81 1.60
C GLU A 98 5.80 -14.80 1.90
N ASP A 99 5.21 -14.75 3.10
CA ASP A 99 4.17 -15.66 3.57
C ASP A 99 2.91 -15.61 2.70
N TYR A 100 2.45 -14.41 2.33
CA TYR A 100 1.19 -14.23 1.62
C TYR A 100 1.30 -14.52 0.11
N LEU A 101 2.49 -14.34 -0.47
CA LEU A 101 2.77 -14.81 -1.83
C LEU A 101 2.82 -16.33 -1.88
N GLU A 102 3.43 -16.98 -0.90
CA GLU A 102 3.45 -18.44 -0.81
C GLU A 102 2.04 -19.00 -0.64
N ALA A 103 1.23 -18.41 0.24
CA ALA A 103 -0.16 -18.81 0.44
C ALA A 103 -1.05 -18.58 -0.80
N GLY A 104 -0.72 -17.62 -1.66
CA GLY A 104 -1.44 -17.32 -2.90
C GLY A 104 -1.07 -18.25 -4.07
N ARG A 105 -0.04 -19.08 -3.94
CA ARG A 105 0.39 -20.00 -5.01
C ARG A 105 -0.63 -21.12 -5.24
N PRO A 106 -0.94 -21.45 -6.50
CA PRO A 106 -1.76 -22.61 -6.79
C PRO A 106 -1.15 -23.90 -6.22
N ALA A 107 -1.96 -24.77 -5.63
CA ALA A 107 -1.51 -26.01 -4.99
C ALA A 107 -0.65 -26.94 -5.89
N CYS A 108 -0.79 -26.82 -7.21
CA CYS A 108 0.01 -27.58 -8.18
C CYS A 108 1.45 -27.09 -8.35
N ALA A 109 1.78 -25.92 -7.79
CA ALA A 109 3.13 -25.32 -7.87
C ALA A 109 3.96 -25.53 -6.60
N ALA A 110 3.37 -26.09 -5.54
CA ALA A 110 4.06 -26.42 -4.31
C ALA A 110 4.79 -27.76 -4.48
N GLY A 111 6.11 -27.71 -4.72
CA GLY A 111 6.97 -28.87 -4.52
C GLY A 111 6.96 -29.31 -3.05
N PRO A 112 7.44 -30.53 -2.71
CA PRO A 112 7.44 -31.02 -1.34
C PRO A 112 8.18 -30.02 -0.44
N SER A 113 7.46 -29.45 0.53
CA SER A 113 8.00 -28.50 1.50
C SER A 113 8.98 -29.23 2.43
N ASP A 114 10.25 -28.84 2.38
CA ASP A 114 11.21 -29.18 3.44
C ASP A 114 10.70 -28.59 4.77
N GLY A 115 10.58 -29.49 5.75
CA GLY A 115 9.90 -29.27 7.03
C GLY A 115 10.48 -28.11 7.85
N ARG A 116 9.95 -26.91 7.66
CA ARG A 116 10.02 -25.84 8.65
C ARG A 116 8.77 -25.88 9.50
N GLN A 117 8.84 -26.63 10.58
CA GLN A 117 7.94 -26.50 11.73
C GLN A 117 8.43 -25.31 12.55
N ASP A 118 7.43 -24.50 13.02
CA ASP A 118 7.48 -23.39 13.96
C ASP A 118 7.38 -21.98 13.36
N SER A 119 6.19 -21.71 12.78
CA SER A 119 5.62 -20.37 12.80
C SER A 119 4.17 -20.47 13.32
N PRO A 120 3.66 -19.52 14.14
CA PRO A 120 2.30 -19.58 14.62
C PRO A 120 1.33 -19.58 13.43
N ARG A 121 0.62 -20.67 13.25
CA ARG A 121 -0.34 -20.91 12.18
C ARG A 121 -1.36 -19.78 12.14
N THR A 122 -1.39 -19.06 11.04
CA THR A 122 -2.54 -18.25 10.65
C THR A 122 -3.80 -19.14 10.69
N PRO A 123 -4.96 -18.70 11.22
CA PRO A 123 -6.16 -19.52 11.29
C PRO A 123 -6.50 -20.01 9.88
N GLU A 124 -6.73 -21.34 9.75
CA GLU A 124 -7.14 -21.97 8.49
C GLU A 124 -8.42 -21.31 7.97
N PRO A 125 -8.50 -20.99 6.67
CA PRO A 125 -9.74 -20.49 6.08
C PRO A 125 -10.80 -21.57 6.20
N THR A 126 -11.94 -21.23 6.77
CA THR A 126 -13.14 -22.08 6.83
C THR A 126 -13.41 -22.69 5.45
N ALA A 127 -13.41 -24.01 5.39
CA ALA A 127 -13.54 -24.79 4.17
C ALA A 127 -14.75 -24.34 3.33
N GLY A 128 -14.51 -23.86 2.10
CA GLY A 128 -15.52 -23.77 1.06
C GLY A 128 -15.74 -22.41 0.38
N ARG A 129 -15.33 -21.26 0.96
CA ARG A 129 -15.55 -19.97 0.31
C ARG A 129 -14.22 -19.28 0.02
N ARG A 130 -13.95 -19.02 -1.27
CA ARG A 130 -12.77 -18.26 -1.70
C ARG A 130 -12.78 -16.89 -1.02
N PRO A 131 -11.66 -16.42 -0.37
CA PRO A 131 -11.60 -15.12 0.29
C PRO A 131 -12.00 -13.97 -0.64
N PRO A 132 -12.57 -12.88 -0.11
CA PRO A 132 -12.98 -11.73 -0.92
C PRO A 132 -11.80 -11.14 -1.68
N ARG A 133 -12.04 -10.64 -2.90
CA ARG A 133 -11.03 -9.91 -3.65
C ARG A 133 -10.98 -8.46 -3.16
N LEU A 134 -9.77 -7.99 -2.87
CA LEU A 134 -9.47 -6.60 -2.55
C LEU A 134 -8.85 -5.95 -3.78
N GLY A 135 -9.53 -4.99 -4.38
CA GLY A 135 -9.15 -4.40 -5.65
C GLY A 135 -8.23 -3.17 -5.53
N SER A 136 -7.76 -2.82 -4.33
CA SER A 136 -6.87 -1.66 -4.15
C SER A 136 -6.11 -1.71 -2.82
N PRO A 137 -4.99 -0.95 -2.70
CA PRO A 137 -4.28 -0.76 -1.43
C PRO A 137 -5.18 -0.19 -0.32
N THR A 138 -6.06 0.75 -0.64
CA THR A 138 -7.00 1.35 0.32
C THR A 138 -8.02 0.34 0.83
N ALA A 139 -8.56 -0.51 -0.05
CA ALA A 139 -9.47 -1.58 0.35
C ALA A 139 -8.81 -2.55 1.35
N TYR A 140 -7.54 -2.89 1.15
CA TYR A 140 -6.78 -3.69 2.10
C TYR A 140 -6.60 -2.99 3.45
N LEU A 141 -6.15 -1.72 3.45
CA LEU A 141 -5.90 -0.99 4.70
C LEU A 141 -7.18 -0.82 5.53
N LEU A 142 -8.31 -0.54 4.88
CA LEU A 142 -9.61 -0.44 5.54
C LEU A 142 -10.05 -1.80 6.11
N ALA A 143 -9.91 -2.89 5.36
CA ALA A 143 -10.24 -4.23 5.82
C ALA A 143 -9.32 -4.69 6.97
N ALA A 144 -8.02 -4.41 6.88
CA ALA A 144 -7.05 -4.72 7.92
C ALA A 144 -7.32 -3.95 9.21
N ARG A 145 -7.67 -2.66 9.10
CA ARG A 145 -8.08 -1.84 10.25
C ARG A 145 -9.31 -2.42 10.96
N SER A 146 -10.29 -2.93 10.23
CA SER A 146 -11.50 -3.50 10.80
C SER A 146 -11.33 -4.92 11.33
N GLY A 147 -10.44 -5.73 10.73
CA GLY A 147 -10.34 -7.16 11.01
C GLY A 147 -9.08 -7.60 11.77
N LEU A 148 -8.00 -6.80 11.76
CA LEU A 148 -6.69 -7.18 12.32
C LEU A 148 -6.16 -6.21 13.38
N ALA A 149 -6.90 -5.16 13.69
CA ALA A 149 -6.44 -4.04 14.51
C ALA A 149 -6.69 -4.23 16.02
N ASP A 150 -6.76 -5.46 16.54
CA ASP A 150 -6.68 -5.66 18.00
C ASP A 150 -5.32 -5.11 18.49
N PRO A 151 -5.30 -4.01 19.28
CA PRO A 151 -4.06 -3.34 19.69
C PRO A 151 -3.11 -4.27 20.47
N THR A 152 -3.65 -5.18 21.27
CA THR A 152 -2.84 -6.12 22.04
C THR A 152 -2.15 -7.12 21.12
N ALA A 153 -2.88 -7.72 20.21
CA ALA A 153 -2.31 -8.65 19.24
C ALA A 153 -1.30 -7.97 18.30
N VAL A 154 -1.54 -6.72 17.89
CA VAL A 154 -0.59 -5.93 17.08
C VAL A 154 0.69 -5.68 17.87
N ARG A 155 0.58 -5.26 19.13
CA ARG A 155 1.72 -5.03 20.02
C ARG A 155 2.55 -6.30 20.21
N ASP A 156 1.92 -7.42 20.53
CA ASP A 156 2.61 -8.67 20.83
C ASP A 156 3.32 -9.23 19.58
N ARG A 157 2.70 -9.12 18.40
CA ARG A 157 3.37 -9.45 17.13
C ARG A 157 4.59 -8.56 16.86
N GLY A 158 4.55 -7.28 17.24
CA GLY A 158 5.70 -6.37 17.15
C GLY A 158 6.86 -6.82 18.04
N ARG A 159 6.58 -7.18 19.30
CA ARG A 159 7.57 -7.69 20.26
C ARG A 159 8.24 -8.97 19.78
N VAL A 160 7.45 -9.98 19.41
CA VAL A 160 7.97 -11.26 18.90
C VAL A 160 8.85 -11.04 17.68
N ALA A 161 8.43 -10.20 16.74
CA ALA A 161 9.23 -9.87 15.57
C ALA A 161 10.51 -9.10 15.95
N GLY A 162 10.46 -8.22 16.95
CA GLY A 162 11.62 -7.48 17.46
C GLY A 162 12.65 -8.39 18.11
N GLU A 163 12.22 -9.36 18.89
CA GLU A 163 13.07 -10.38 19.50
C GLU A 163 13.74 -11.26 18.43
N ALA A 164 12.99 -11.67 17.41
CA ALA A 164 13.50 -12.48 16.31
C ALA A 164 14.60 -11.81 15.45
N LEU A 165 14.75 -10.47 15.54
CA LEU A 165 15.86 -9.76 14.87
C LEU A 165 17.23 -10.02 15.53
N GLY A 166 17.24 -10.57 16.77
CA GLY A 166 18.46 -10.92 17.50
C GLY A 166 19.30 -9.69 17.91
N ASP A 167 20.60 -9.91 18.13
CA ASP A 167 21.51 -8.89 18.66
C ASP A 167 21.86 -7.78 17.68
N ASN A 168 21.63 -8.00 16.38
CA ASN A 168 21.94 -7.04 15.32
C ASN A 168 20.72 -6.78 14.42
N PRO A 169 19.72 -6.00 14.89
CA PRO A 169 18.53 -5.70 14.11
C PRO A 169 18.82 -5.07 12.76
N GLY A 170 19.83 -4.18 12.65
CA GLY A 170 20.21 -3.55 11.40
C GLY A 170 20.62 -4.57 10.33
N GLN A 171 21.47 -5.54 10.70
CA GLN A 171 21.87 -6.60 9.77
C GLN A 171 20.72 -7.56 9.44
N ALA A 172 19.88 -7.90 10.44
CA ALA A 172 18.71 -8.75 10.23
C ALA A 172 17.72 -8.11 9.24
N VAL A 173 17.39 -6.83 9.43
CA VAL A 173 16.52 -6.06 8.53
C VAL A 173 17.11 -5.95 7.13
N ALA A 174 18.41 -5.71 6.99
CA ALA A 174 19.05 -5.65 5.68
C ALA A 174 18.92 -6.99 4.91
N ARG A 175 19.05 -8.14 5.60
CA ARG A 175 18.83 -9.47 4.99
C ARG A 175 17.36 -9.69 4.60
N LEU A 176 16.41 -9.31 5.46
CA LEU A 176 14.97 -9.40 5.17
C LEU A 176 14.62 -8.55 3.94
N ALA A 177 15.06 -7.29 3.90
CA ALA A 177 14.83 -6.38 2.80
C ALA A 177 15.41 -6.91 1.47
N ALA A 178 16.66 -7.40 1.48
CA ALA A 178 17.31 -7.95 0.29
C ALA A 178 16.52 -9.14 -0.29
N ARG A 179 16.05 -10.07 0.56
CA ARG A 179 15.22 -11.21 0.12
C ARG A 179 13.88 -10.73 -0.45
N ALA A 180 13.18 -9.84 0.24
CA ALA A 180 11.89 -9.35 -0.19
C ALA A 180 11.98 -8.56 -1.51
N VAL A 181 12.98 -7.69 -1.67
CA VAL A 181 13.21 -6.95 -2.93
C VAL A 181 13.53 -7.90 -4.07
N ALA A 182 14.38 -8.93 -3.85
CA ALA A 182 14.68 -9.94 -4.85
C ALA A 182 13.45 -10.80 -5.20
N LEU A 183 12.59 -11.11 -4.23
CA LEU A 183 11.33 -11.82 -4.46
C LEU A 183 10.39 -10.98 -5.35
N VAL A 184 10.20 -9.71 -5.01
CA VAL A 184 9.39 -8.77 -5.79
C VAL A 184 9.91 -8.64 -7.23
N ALA A 185 11.23 -8.56 -7.41
CA ALA A 185 11.83 -8.40 -8.75
C ALA A 185 11.53 -9.57 -9.70
N ARG A 186 11.39 -10.81 -9.16
CA ARG A 186 11.14 -12.02 -9.97
C ARG A 186 9.68 -12.46 -9.99
N THR A 187 8.78 -11.79 -9.25
CA THR A 187 7.36 -12.15 -9.16
C THR A 187 6.54 -11.22 -10.05
N SER A 188 5.60 -11.77 -10.83
CA SER A 188 4.70 -10.95 -11.65
C SER A 188 3.81 -10.06 -10.80
N GLY A 189 3.46 -8.86 -11.29
CA GLY A 189 2.58 -7.91 -10.59
C GLY A 189 1.16 -8.41 -10.38
N ASP A 190 0.70 -9.34 -11.22
CA ASP A 190 -0.60 -10.00 -11.15
C ASP A 190 -0.62 -11.26 -10.27
N ALA A 191 0.54 -11.67 -9.72
CA ALA A 191 0.63 -12.80 -8.79
C ALA A 191 -0.33 -12.60 -7.61
N GLU A 192 -1.08 -13.65 -7.28
CA GLU A 192 -2.04 -13.61 -6.17
C GLU A 192 -1.31 -13.58 -4.83
N VAL A 193 -1.73 -12.66 -3.98
CA VAL A 193 -1.33 -12.51 -2.58
C VAL A 193 -2.54 -12.84 -1.72
N LEU A 194 -2.42 -13.87 -0.86
CA LEU A 194 -3.49 -14.30 0.03
C LEU A 194 -3.25 -13.75 1.44
N THR A 195 -4.00 -12.72 1.81
CA THR A 195 -3.92 -12.07 3.11
C THR A 195 -5.00 -12.57 4.08
N PRO A 196 -4.87 -12.35 5.39
CA PRO A 196 -5.93 -12.71 6.35
C PRO A 196 -7.28 -12.02 6.12
N VAL A 197 -7.31 -10.87 5.42
CA VAL A 197 -8.53 -10.11 5.15
C VAL A 197 -9.05 -10.26 3.72
N GLY A 198 -8.33 -10.97 2.85
CA GLY A 198 -8.75 -11.20 1.47
C GLY A 198 -7.57 -11.45 0.53
N ARG A 199 -7.89 -11.70 -0.74
CA ARG A 199 -6.91 -11.89 -1.80
C ARG A 199 -6.78 -10.66 -2.68
N MET A 200 -5.58 -10.39 -3.15
CA MET A 200 -5.30 -9.27 -4.05
C MET A 200 -4.11 -9.60 -4.96
N VAL A 201 -3.78 -8.74 -5.90
CA VAL A 201 -2.59 -8.90 -6.72
C VAL A 201 -1.38 -8.21 -6.07
N LEU A 202 -0.18 -8.68 -6.39
CA LEU A 202 1.07 -8.16 -5.82
C LEU A 202 1.23 -6.65 -6.05
N SER A 203 0.91 -6.17 -7.27
CA SER A 203 1.00 -4.74 -7.60
C SER A 203 0.17 -3.84 -6.70
N ASP A 204 -0.98 -4.34 -6.18
CA ASP A 204 -1.85 -3.63 -5.26
C ASP A 204 -1.44 -3.83 -3.79
N TYR A 205 -0.79 -4.94 -3.47
CA TYR A 205 -0.30 -5.22 -2.12
C TYR A 205 0.97 -4.45 -1.77
N LEU A 206 1.90 -4.29 -2.72
CA LEU A 206 3.18 -3.60 -2.50
C LEU A 206 3.05 -2.18 -1.93
N PRO A 207 2.12 -1.33 -2.40
CA PRO A 207 1.90 -0.01 -1.81
C PRO A 207 1.62 -0.05 -0.31
N THR A 208 0.90 -1.06 0.17
CA THR A 208 0.59 -1.19 1.61
C THR A 208 1.85 -1.50 2.43
N ARG A 209 2.76 -2.32 1.89
CA ARG A 209 4.05 -2.65 2.54
C ARG A 209 5.02 -1.49 2.48
N ALA A 210 5.06 -0.78 1.34
CA ALA A 210 5.85 0.45 1.20
C ALA A 210 5.36 1.54 2.17
N PHE A 211 4.05 1.64 2.38
CA PHE A 211 3.45 2.57 3.34
C PHE A 211 3.90 2.29 4.77
N GLU A 212 3.80 1.03 5.24
CA GLU A 212 4.27 0.61 6.56
C GLU A 212 5.75 0.96 6.79
N LEU A 213 6.62 0.60 5.83
CA LEU A 213 8.04 0.92 5.90
C LEU A 213 8.31 2.42 5.91
N THR A 214 7.52 3.19 5.16
CA THR A 214 7.68 4.65 5.08
C THR A 214 7.28 5.30 6.41
N VAL A 215 6.09 5.00 6.93
CA VAL A 215 5.56 5.62 8.16
C VAL A 215 6.41 5.24 9.36
N HIS A 216 6.66 3.95 9.57
CA HIS A 216 7.46 3.50 10.70
C HIS A 216 8.95 3.83 10.56
N GLY A 217 9.46 3.99 9.33
CA GLY A 217 10.78 4.56 9.11
C GLY A 217 10.90 6.01 9.62
N LEU A 218 9.83 6.82 9.47
CA LEU A 218 9.76 8.17 10.06
C LEU A 218 9.65 8.12 11.59
N ASP A 219 8.86 7.20 12.13
CA ASP A 219 8.73 7.02 13.59
C ASP A 219 10.09 6.65 14.22
N ILE A 220 10.83 5.73 13.58
CA ILE A 220 12.18 5.35 14.01
C ILE A 220 13.13 6.56 13.93
N ALA A 221 13.12 7.30 12.82
CA ALA A 221 13.96 8.48 12.66
C ALA A 221 13.69 9.51 13.77
N ARG A 222 12.41 9.73 14.10
CA ARG A 222 11.98 10.59 15.20
C ARG A 222 12.46 10.07 16.56
N ALA A 223 12.26 8.78 16.85
CA ALA A 223 12.65 8.16 18.10
C ALA A 223 14.16 8.26 18.37
N VAL A 224 14.99 8.11 17.32
CA VAL A 224 16.45 8.24 17.47
C VAL A 224 16.98 9.66 17.26
N GLY A 225 16.12 10.65 17.00
CA GLY A 225 16.50 12.05 16.79
C GLY A 225 17.32 12.29 15.51
N ARG A 226 17.07 11.50 14.46
CA ARG A 226 17.79 11.61 13.19
C ARG A 226 16.91 12.12 12.06
N ARG A 227 17.51 12.76 11.07
CA ARG A 227 16.81 13.12 9.83
C ARG A 227 16.50 11.86 9.02
N PRO A 228 15.29 11.75 8.45
CA PRO A 228 14.97 10.64 7.55
C PRO A 228 15.96 10.55 6.37
N PRO A 229 16.41 9.34 6.00
CA PRO A 229 17.26 9.10 4.84
C PRO A 229 16.68 9.64 3.53
N ALA A 230 17.54 9.90 2.55
CA ALA A 230 17.11 10.43 1.25
C ALA A 230 16.12 9.48 0.56
N ALA A 231 16.38 8.17 0.57
CA ALA A 231 15.48 7.18 -0.01
C ALA A 231 14.09 7.16 0.67
N LEU A 232 14.04 7.32 2.00
CA LEU A 232 12.78 7.41 2.72
C LEU A 232 12.00 8.69 2.35
N ARG A 233 12.70 9.82 2.13
CA ARG A 233 12.05 11.06 1.67
C ARG A 233 11.42 10.92 0.29
N VAL A 234 12.03 10.14 -0.61
CA VAL A 234 11.42 9.81 -1.93
C VAL A 234 10.11 9.04 -1.77
N ALA A 235 10.01 8.19 -0.75
CA ALA A 235 8.82 7.41 -0.46
C ALA A 235 7.64 8.22 0.11
N LEU A 236 7.85 9.48 0.56
CA LEU A 236 6.81 10.30 1.18
C LEU A 236 5.68 10.68 0.22
N ARG A 237 6.02 11.03 -1.03
CA ARG A 237 5.00 11.47 -2.00
C ARG A 237 3.94 10.41 -2.26
N PRO A 238 4.29 9.16 -2.63
CA PRO A 238 3.28 8.12 -2.81
C PRO A 238 2.56 7.75 -1.50
N ALA A 239 3.21 7.86 -0.33
CA ALA A 239 2.55 7.66 0.95
C ALA A 239 1.46 8.72 1.20
N LEU A 240 1.73 9.99 0.91
CA LEU A 240 0.73 11.07 1.01
C LEU A 240 -0.43 10.88 0.03
N HIS A 241 -0.18 10.38 -1.19
CA HIS A 241 -1.26 10.05 -2.13
C HIS A 241 -2.16 8.95 -1.55
N LEU A 242 -1.58 7.87 -1.00
CA LEU A 242 -2.35 6.81 -0.38
C LEU A 242 -3.15 7.30 0.84
N CYS A 243 -2.60 8.21 1.65
CA CYS A 243 -3.35 8.89 2.71
C CYS A 243 -4.54 9.67 2.15
N ALA A 244 -4.36 10.41 1.06
CA ALA A 244 -5.44 11.16 0.42
C ALA A 244 -6.56 10.24 -0.10
N ASP A 245 -6.20 9.06 -0.62
CA ASP A 245 -7.16 8.05 -1.07
C ASP A 245 -7.93 7.38 0.09
N LEU A 246 -7.34 7.33 1.29
CA LEU A 246 -7.98 6.79 2.50
C LEU A 246 -8.97 7.76 3.15
N LEU A 247 -8.87 9.06 2.86
CA LEU A 247 -9.74 10.08 3.45
C LEU A 247 -11.19 9.93 3.01
N SER A 248 -12.13 10.04 3.95
CA SER A 248 -13.56 10.25 3.66
C SER A 248 -13.79 11.62 2.99
N GLY A 249 -15.02 11.88 2.50
CA GLY A 249 -15.36 13.18 1.91
C GLY A 249 -15.12 14.35 2.88
N ASP A 250 -15.57 14.20 4.11
CA ASP A 250 -15.46 15.24 5.16
C ASP A 250 -14.02 15.40 5.64
N ASP A 251 -13.28 14.30 5.77
CA ASP A 251 -11.87 14.31 6.13
C ASP A 251 -11.01 15.00 5.05
N ARG A 252 -11.32 14.80 3.76
CA ARG A 252 -10.64 15.50 2.65
C ARG A 252 -10.73 17.00 2.77
N MET A 253 -11.93 17.51 3.09
CA MET A 253 -12.15 18.94 3.31
C MET A 253 -11.34 19.43 4.51
N THR A 254 -11.41 18.72 5.64
CA THR A 254 -10.67 19.04 6.86
C THR A 254 -9.16 19.11 6.61
N VAL A 255 -8.60 18.11 5.94
CA VAL A 255 -7.17 18.06 5.62
C VAL A 255 -6.78 19.16 4.64
N LEU A 256 -7.59 19.42 3.59
CA LEU A 256 -7.30 20.48 2.62
C LEU A 256 -7.28 21.86 3.27
N VAL A 257 -8.23 22.15 4.15
CA VAL A 257 -8.34 23.41 4.91
C VAL A 257 -7.11 23.58 5.83
N ALA A 258 -6.66 22.49 6.48
CA ALA A 258 -5.48 22.53 7.33
C ALA A 258 -4.17 22.74 6.52
N LEU A 259 -3.99 22.00 5.43
CA LEU A 259 -2.82 22.12 4.56
C LEU A 259 -2.69 23.50 3.90
N THR A 260 -3.80 24.19 3.71
CA THR A 260 -3.84 25.55 3.17
C THR A 260 -3.78 26.63 4.25
N GLY A 261 -3.54 26.27 5.52
CA GLY A 261 -3.33 27.20 6.63
C GLY A 261 -4.59 27.91 7.14
N ARG A 262 -5.78 27.38 6.82
CA ARG A 262 -7.06 28.00 7.20
C ARG A 262 -7.60 27.52 8.55
N ALA A 263 -7.24 26.28 8.95
CA ALA A 263 -7.56 25.73 10.26
C ALA A 263 -6.49 24.70 10.66
N ALA A 264 -6.41 24.34 11.93
CA ALA A 264 -5.60 23.22 12.39
C ALA A 264 -6.35 21.90 12.19
N LEU A 265 -5.62 20.77 12.08
CA LEU A 265 -6.22 19.45 12.14
C LEU A 265 -6.85 19.22 13.52
N PRO A 266 -7.97 18.50 13.61
CA PRO A 266 -8.57 18.12 14.88
C PRO A 266 -7.57 17.39 15.78
N HIS A 267 -7.71 17.56 17.10
CA HIS A 267 -6.86 16.83 18.04
C HIS A 267 -7.00 15.32 17.84
N ARG A 268 -5.88 14.62 17.75
CA ARG A 268 -5.80 13.16 17.48
C ARG A 268 -6.37 12.74 16.12
N PHE A 269 -6.41 13.61 15.13
CA PHE A 269 -6.76 13.22 13.78
C PHE A 269 -5.77 12.15 13.29
N SER A 270 -6.27 10.98 12.89
CA SER A 270 -5.49 9.87 12.34
C SER A 270 -6.31 9.12 11.29
N LEU A 271 -5.63 8.59 10.28
CA LEU A 271 -6.22 7.79 9.21
C LEU A 271 -6.08 6.28 9.46
N VAL A 272 -5.11 5.92 10.25
CA VAL A 272 -4.69 4.53 10.55
C VAL A 272 -4.40 4.37 12.02
#